data_64a59af9410858b79a634756ac1cc001
#
_entry.id   64a59af9410858b79a634756ac1cc001
#
_cell.length_a   1.000
_cell.length_b   1.000
_cell.length_c   1.000
_cell.angle_alpha   90.00
_cell.angle_beta   90.00
_cell.angle_gamma   90.00
#
_symmetry.space_group_name_H-M   'P 1'
#
loop_
_entity.id
_entity.type
_entity.pdbx_description
1 polymer ?
#
loop_
_entity_poly.entity_id
_entity_poly.type
_entity_poly.pdbx_seq_one_letter_code
_entity_poly.pdbx_strand_id
1 'polypeptide(L)'
;ALLIEEKVNLGGLATGGLISWYEPLCDGEGKQMLFGMAEELLKLSIRYSFDNLSAHWGGTGAENGRYATFFSPTVFSLALDRFVVESGAKLRLDTYATYPVMEGKHCTGLICESISGREFFGAKVVIDATGDASVCHRAGVPTVEGENYMTYMVHYTDRKSCSQFGAGGKAHKNRKWLNYGSDMAGNGHPDGMPKLRGVDADEQTAYLLHGKAAMLEMLSQKDRDSFDIMALPTMAQYRTIRRIVGAADFKAI
;
A
#
# COMPACT_ATOMS: atom_id res chain seq x y z
N ALA A 1 -0.75 -18.99 14.02
CA ALA A 1 -0.93 -17.53 14.05
C ALA A 1 -2.30 -17.15 13.51
N LEU A 2 -2.80 -15.96 13.88
CA LEU A 2 -4.00 -15.34 13.31
C LEU A 2 -3.57 -13.98 12.74
N LEU A 3 -3.86 -13.73 11.47
CA LEU A 3 -3.74 -12.43 10.83
C LEU A 3 -5.13 -11.80 10.77
N ILE A 4 -5.24 -10.56 11.29
CA ILE A 4 -6.47 -9.76 11.27
C ILE A 4 -6.22 -8.59 10.33
N GLU A 5 -7.11 -8.39 9.38
CA GLU A 5 -7.05 -7.32 8.37
C GLU A 5 -8.36 -6.54 8.37
N GLU A 6 -8.28 -5.22 8.44
CA GLU A 6 -9.46 -4.34 8.43
C GLU A 6 -10.15 -4.25 7.06
N LYS A 7 -9.41 -4.55 5.99
CA LYS A 7 -9.96 -4.54 4.62
C LYS A 7 -10.37 -5.94 4.19
N VAL A 8 -11.05 -6.02 3.07
CA VAL A 8 -11.39 -7.29 2.43
C VAL A 8 -10.24 -7.87 1.61
N ASN A 9 -9.13 -7.15 1.51
CA ASN A 9 -7.96 -7.53 0.71
C ASN A 9 -6.68 -7.28 1.50
N LEU A 10 -5.74 -8.24 1.47
CA LEU A 10 -4.39 -8.06 1.98
C LEU A 10 -3.55 -7.15 1.09
N GLY A 11 -2.47 -6.59 1.64
CA GLY A 11 -1.43 -5.87 0.91
C GLY A 11 -1.44 -4.34 1.06
N GLY A 12 -2.42 -3.79 1.78
CA GLY A 12 -2.47 -2.36 2.13
C GLY A 12 -2.26 -1.44 0.92
N LEU A 13 -1.24 -0.57 0.97
CA LEU A 13 -0.94 0.38 -0.11
C LEU A 13 -0.64 -0.28 -1.45
N ALA A 14 -0.05 -1.48 -1.46
CA ALA A 14 0.29 -2.19 -2.68
C ALA A 14 -0.96 -2.67 -3.45
N THR A 15 -2.03 -2.99 -2.75
CA THR A 15 -3.28 -3.51 -3.31
C THR A 15 -4.41 -2.49 -3.22
N GLY A 16 -4.94 -2.24 -2.04
CA GLY A 16 -6.00 -1.26 -1.81
C GLY A 16 -5.60 0.18 -2.11
N GLY A 17 -4.34 0.53 -1.91
CA GLY A 17 -3.79 1.85 -2.24
C GLY A 17 -3.34 2.01 -3.69
N LEU A 18 -3.39 0.96 -4.51
CA LEU A 18 -3.00 0.95 -5.94
C LEU A 18 -1.54 1.32 -6.23
N ILE A 19 -0.65 1.32 -5.22
CA ILE A 19 0.79 1.58 -5.40
C ILE A 19 1.43 0.32 -5.98
N SER A 20 1.23 0.08 -7.26
CA SER A 20 1.58 -1.14 -7.98
C SER A 20 3.03 -1.18 -8.49
N TRP A 21 3.93 -0.62 -7.73
CA TRP A 21 5.36 -0.64 -7.97
C TRP A 21 6.07 -1.24 -6.76
N TYR A 22 6.88 -2.28 -6.99
CA TYR A 22 7.75 -2.84 -5.97
C TYR A 22 9.07 -2.09 -5.99
N GLU A 23 9.42 -1.47 -4.87
CA GLU A 23 10.65 -0.69 -4.74
C GLU A 23 11.90 -1.54 -4.93
N PRO A 24 13.02 -0.96 -5.38
CA PRO A 24 14.24 -1.69 -5.58
C PRO A 24 14.74 -2.41 -4.33
N LEU A 25 15.10 -3.68 -4.49
CA LEU A 25 15.75 -4.47 -3.44
C LEU A 25 17.28 -4.36 -3.48
N CYS A 26 17.83 -3.36 -4.20
CA CYS A 26 19.25 -3.16 -4.44
C CYS A 26 19.75 -1.82 -3.86
N ASP A 27 21.07 -1.64 -3.87
CA ASP A 27 21.77 -0.43 -3.45
C ASP A 27 21.73 0.74 -4.45
N GLY A 28 21.08 0.57 -5.59
CA GLY A 28 21.06 1.54 -6.69
C GLY A 28 22.16 1.29 -7.73
N GLU A 29 23.18 0.50 -7.42
CA GLU A 29 24.28 0.14 -8.33
C GLU A 29 24.14 -1.29 -8.89
N GLY A 30 23.01 -1.95 -8.58
CA GLY A 30 22.70 -3.28 -9.09
C GLY A 30 23.06 -4.43 -8.16
N LYS A 31 23.56 -4.15 -6.97
CA LYS A 31 23.81 -5.17 -5.96
C LYS A 31 22.55 -5.33 -5.11
N GLN A 32 22.02 -6.54 -5.07
CA GLN A 32 20.89 -6.85 -4.20
C GLN A 32 21.26 -6.70 -2.72
N MET A 33 20.44 -5.96 -1.97
CA MET A 33 20.63 -5.69 -0.54
C MET A 33 19.55 -6.35 0.33
N LEU A 34 18.35 -6.54 -0.22
CA LEU A 34 17.23 -7.15 0.48
C LEU A 34 16.92 -8.52 -0.13
N PHE A 35 16.84 -9.52 0.73
CA PHE A 35 16.65 -10.94 0.39
C PHE A 35 15.48 -11.54 1.18
N GLY A 36 15.30 -12.85 1.05
CA GLY A 36 14.31 -13.60 1.81
C GLY A 36 12.89 -13.17 1.48
N MET A 37 12.08 -12.88 2.48
CA MET A 37 10.66 -12.58 2.32
C MET A 37 10.40 -11.36 1.40
N ALA A 38 11.26 -10.36 1.42
CA ALA A 38 11.12 -9.19 0.53
C ALA A 38 11.22 -9.58 -0.95
N GLU A 39 12.18 -10.43 -1.28
CA GLU A 39 12.34 -10.96 -2.63
C GLU A 39 11.22 -11.95 -2.99
N GLU A 40 10.82 -12.79 -2.05
CA GLU A 40 9.72 -13.75 -2.23
C GLU A 40 8.40 -13.04 -2.53
N LEU A 41 8.07 -11.98 -1.78
CA LEU A 41 6.86 -11.17 -2.01
C LEU A 41 6.94 -10.41 -3.33
N LEU A 42 8.10 -9.89 -3.72
CA LEU A 42 8.27 -9.29 -5.05
C LEU A 42 7.97 -10.31 -6.16
N LYS A 43 8.55 -11.51 -6.08
CA LYS A 43 8.27 -12.58 -7.04
C LYS A 43 6.82 -13.04 -7.01
N LEU A 44 6.21 -13.08 -5.82
CA LEU A 44 4.79 -13.39 -5.65
C LEU A 44 3.89 -12.36 -6.35
N SER A 45 4.26 -11.07 -6.31
CA SER A 45 3.45 -9.99 -6.90
C SER A 45 3.24 -10.12 -8.40
N ILE A 46 4.10 -10.87 -9.08
CA ILE A 46 4.04 -11.10 -10.54
C ILE A 46 3.75 -12.56 -10.92
N ARG A 47 3.80 -13.49 -9.98
CA ARG A 47 3.70 -14.94 -10.25
C ARG A 47 2.49 -15.36 -11.07
N TYR A 48 1.35 -14.72 -10.88
CA TYR A 48 0.07 -15.05 -11.52
C TYR A 48 -0.41 -13.94 -12.48
N SER A 49 0.42 -12.94 -12.73
CA SER A 49 0.11 -11.78 -13.55
C SER A 49 1.17 -11.58 -14.63
N PHE A 50 1.29 -10.36 -15.16
CA PHE A 50 2.34 -10.02 -16.09
C PHE A 50 3.70 -9.97 -15.39
N ASP A 51 4.72 -10.47 -16.06
CA ASP A 51 6.11 -10.37 -15.64
C ASP A 51 6.76 -9.12 -16.23
N ASN A 52 7.41 -8.33 -15.39
CA ASN A 52 8.17 -7.14 -15.77
C ASN A 52 9.60 -7.15 -15.25
N LEU A 53 10.06 -8.29 -14.74
CA LEU A 53 11.46 -8.49 -14.38
C LEU A 53 12.32 -8.59 -15.63
N SER A 54 13.56 -8.11 -15.54
CA SER A 54 14.53 -8.32 -16.60
C SER A 54 15.03 -9.75 -16.62
N ALA A 55 15.54 -10.18 -17.77
CA ALA A 55 16.21 -11.47 -17.91
C ALA A 55 17.47 -11.60 -17.01
N HIS A 56 17.98 -10.49 -16.50
CA HIS A 56 19.18 -10.41 -15.66
C HIS A 56 18.87 -10.27 -14.17
N TRP A 57 17.68 -10.61 -13.74
CA TRP A 57 17.35 -10.69 -12.32
C TRP A 57 18.34 -11.57 -11.57
N GLY A 58 19.00 -11.01 -10.55
CA GLY A 58 20.04 -11.71 -9.79
C GLY A 58 21.42 -11.75 -10.44
N GLY A 59 21.60 -11.11 -11.60
CA GLY A 59 22.92 -10.93 -12.22
C GLY A 59 23.58 -9.61 -11.83
N THR A 60 24.91 -9.54 -11.96
CA THR A 60 25.71 -8.31 -11.76
C THR A 60 25.66 -7.35 -12.95
N GLY A 61 24.72 -7.53 -13.86
CA GLY A 61 24.62 -6.74 -15.09
C GLY A 61 23.81 -5.46 -14.92
N ALA A 62 24.38 -4.36 -15.41
CA ALA A 62 23.90 -3.01 -15.21
C ALA A 62 22.52 -2.66 -15.79
N GLU A 63 21.94 -3.49 -16.64
CA GLU A 63 20.74 -3.08 -17.38
C GLU A 63 19.44 -3.09 -16.58
N ASN A 64 19.37 -3.77 -15.44
CA ASN A 64 18.24 -3.75 -14.52
C ASN A 64 18.59 -4.13 -13.08
N GLY A 65 19.72 -3.70 -12.60
CA GLY A 65 20.18 -3.93 -11.25
C GLY A 65 19.35 -3.29 -10.15
N ARG A 66 18.11 -2.90 -10.44
CA ARG A 66 17.23 -2.32 -9.44
C ARG A 66 16.40 -3.33 -8.67
N TYR A 67 16.25 -4.56 -9.15
CA TYR A 67 15.43 -5.59 -8.51
C TYR A 67 14.05 -5.03 -8.14
N ALA A 68 13.37 -4.42 -9.10
CA ALA A 68 12.10 -3.74 -8.96
C ALA A 68 11.13 -4.19 -10.05
N THR A 69 9.83 -4.13 -9.80
CA THR A 69 8.83 -4.50 -10.79
C THR A 69 7.51 -3.77 -10.61
N PHE A 70 6.78 -3.56 -11.70
CA PHE A 70 5.35 -3.30 -11.65
C PHE A 70 4.58 -4.61 -11.49
N PHE A 71 3.44 -4.55 -10.85
CA PHE A 71 2.56 -5.71 -10.65
C PHE A 71 1.08 -5.30 -10.78
N SER A 72 0.19 -6.30 -10.85
CA SER A 72 -1.25 -6.09 -10.79
C SER A 72 -1.71 -6.12 -9.33
N PRO A 73 -2.22 -5.01 -8.74
CA PRO A 73 -2.72 -5.00 -7.37
C PRO A 73 -3.79 -6.06 -7.11
N THR A 74 -4.73 -6.20 -8.05
CA THR A 74 -5.81 -7.18 -7.95
C THR A 74 -5.29 -8.62 -7.89
N VAL A 75 -4.36 -8.97 -8.80
CA VAL A 75 -3.80 -10.32 -8.83
C VAL A 75 -2.89 -10.57 -7.64
N PHE A 76 -2.13 -9.55 -7.22
CA PHE A 76 -1.28 -9.66 -6.04
C PHE A 76 -2.10 -9.87 -4.76
N SER A 77 -3.25 -9.22 -4.62
CA SER A 77 -4.17 -9.45 -3.50
C SER A 77 -4.57 -10.93 -3.41
N LEU A 78 -5.01 -11.53 -4.53
CA LEU A 78 -5.36 -12.96 -4.58
C LEU A 78 -4.18 -13.88 -4.21
N ALA A 79 -2.99 -13.49 -4.66
CA ALA A 79 -1.77 -14.25 -4.36
C ALA A 79 -1.38 -14.16 -2.87
N LEU A 80 -1.58 -13.00 -2.23
CA LEU A 80 -1.32 -12.80 -0.81
C LEU A 80 -2.27 -13.63 0.07
N ASP A 81 -3.56 -13.65 -0.25
CA ASP A 81 -4.54 -14.46 0.49
C ASP A 81 -4.13 -15.94 0.46
N ARG A 82 -3.81 -16.45 -0.71
CA ARG A 82 -3.32 -17.82 -0.88
C ARG A 82 -2.02 -18.06 -0.10
N PHE A 83 -1.07 -17.16 -0.19
CA PHE A 83 0.22 -17.26 0.51
C PHE A 83 0.04 -17.37 2.03
N VAL A 84 -0.83 -16.51 2.61
CA VAL A 84 -1.13 -16.54 4.04
C VAL A 84 -1.82 -17.86 4.44
N VAL A 85 -2.83 -18.30 3.69
CA VAL A 85 -3.56 -19.53 3.99
C VAL A 85 -2.64 -20.77 3.87
N GLU A 86 -1.82 -20.84 2.83
CA GLU A 86 -0.86 -21.95 2.63
C GLU A 86 0.25 -21.96 3.70
N SER A 87 0.55 -20.83 4.35
CA SER A 87 1.47 -20.79 5.50
C SER A 87 0.92 -21.46 6.77
N GLY A 88 -0.37 -21.83 6.78
CA GLY A 88 -1.07 -22.36 7.95
C GLY A 88 -1.54 -21.30 8.94
N ALA A 89 -1.37 -20.01 8.64
CA ALA A 89 -1.96 -18.94 9.43
C ALA A 89 -3.47 -18.86 9.19
N LYS A 90 -4.23 -18.59 10.25
CA LYS A 90 -5.64 -18.23 10.11
C LYS A 90 -5.75 -16.79 9.64
N LEU A 91 -6.71 -16.52 8.76
CA LEU A 91 -6.97 -15.19 8.24
C LEU A 91 -8.37 -14.73 8.64
N ARG A 92 -8.48 -13.48 9.08
CA ARG A 92 -9.73 -12.82 9.39
C ARG A 92 -9.75 -11.47 8.67
N LEU A 93 -10.53 -11.38 7.62
CA LEU A 93 -10.73 -10.16 6.82
C LEU A 93 -11.91 -9.34 7.34
N ASP A 94 -12.05 -8.10 6.89
CA ASP A 94 -13.13 -7.18 7.26
C ASP A 94 -13.31 -7.12 8.79
N THR A 95 -12.19 -7.05 9.50
CA THR A 95 -12.16 -7.08 10.95
C THR A 95 -11.19 -6.02 11.47
N TYR A 96 -11.74 -5.02 12.12
CA TYR A 96 -10.99 -3.86 12.60
C TYR A 96 -10.46 -4.09 14.02
N ALA A 97 -9.14 -4.04 14.20
CA ALA A 97 -8.50 -4.07 15.51
C ALA A 97 -8.69 -2.72 16.22
N THR A 98 -9.62 -2.67 17.19
CA THR A 98 -10.02 -1.43 17.86
C THR A 98 -9.14 -1.10 19.03
N TYR A 99 -8.91 -2.06 19.93
CA TYR A 99 -8.19 -1.80 21.18
C TYR A 99 -7.30 -2.96 21.63
N PRO A 100 -6.04 -2.70 22.03
CA PRO A 100 -5.23 -3.66 22.75
C PRO A 100 -5.74 -3.81 24.20
N VAL A 101 -5.77 -5.03 24.69
CA VAL A 101 -6.04 -5.33 26.10
C VAL A 101 -4.71 -5.47 26.83
N MET A 102 -4.49 -4.58 27.80
CA MET A 102 -3.22 -4.46 28.51
C MET A 102 -3.34 -4.92 29.96
N GLU A 103 -2.37 -5.73 30.39
CA GLU A 103 -2.11 -6.05 31.79
C GLU A 103 -0.75 -5.47 32.18
N GLY A 104 -0.77 -4.28 32.77
CA GLY A 104 0.45 -3.50 32.97
C GLY A 104 1.10 -3.11 31.62
N LYS A 105 2.31 -3.64 31.36
CA LYS A 105 3.02 -3.44 30.09
C LYS A 105 2.87 -4.60 29.09
N HIS A 106 2.07 -5.60 29.43
CA HIS A 106 1.87 -6.77 28.61
C HIS A 106 0.54 -6.68 27.86
N CYS A 107 0.59 -6.86 26.53
CA CYS A 107 -0.61 -6.94 25.69
C CYS A 107 -1.09 -8.39 25.65
N THR A 108 -2.27 -8.65 26.20
CA THR A 108 -2.86 -10.00 26.32
C THR A 108 -3.76 -10.35 25.12
N GLY A 109 -4.06 -9.39 24.26
CA GLY A 109 -4.87 -9.60 23.06
C GLY A 109 -5.46 -8.30 22.51
N LEU A 110 -6.37 -8.47 21.56
CA LEU A 110 -7.04 -7.36 20.88
C LEU A 110 -8.56 -7.48 20.98
N ILE A 111 -9.23 -6.35 21.17
CA ILE A 111 -10.65 -6.19 20.87
C ILE A 111 -10.77 -5.80 19.42
N CYS A 112 -11.62 -6.51 18.68
CA CYS A 112 -11.88 -6.26 17.28
C CYS A 112 -13.39 -6.12 17.02
N GLU A 113 -13.72 -5.38 15.98
CA GLU A 113 -15.08 -5.23 15.47
C GLU A 113 -15.17 -5.85 14.07
N SER A 114 -16.23 -6.59 13.80
CA SER A 114 -16.55 -7.18 12.51
C SER A 114 -18.05 -7.25 12.32
N ILE A 115 -18.50 -7.84 11.20
CA ILE A 115 -19.92 -8.13 10.96
C ILE A 115 -20.52 -9.04 12.05
N SER A 116 -19.68 -9.85 12.74
CA SER A 116 -20.09 -10.70 13.86
C SER A 116 -20.22 -9.93 15.19
N GLY A 117 -19.94 -8.63 15.20
CA GLY A 117 -19.90 -7.78 16.38
C GLY A 117 -18.52 -7.69 17.00
N ARG A 118 -18.51 -7.37 18.32
CA ARG A 118 -17.28 -7.19 19.10
C ARG A 118 -16.77 -8.52 19.62
N GLU A 119 -15.49 -8.80 19.32
CA GLU A 119 -14.82 -10.04 19.74
C GLU A 119 -13.48 -9.72 20.43
N PHE A 120 -13.08 -10.54 21.37
CA PHE A 120 -11.75 -10.51 21.98
C PHE A 120 -10.90 -11.65 21.44
N PHE A 121 -9.73 -11.33 20.91
CA PHE A 121 -8.72 -12.29 20.46
C PHE A 121 -7.54 -12.30 21.42
N GLY A 122 -7.50 -13.29 22.32
CA GLY A 122 -6.38 -13.49 23.24
C GLY A 122 -5.13 -13.98 22.50
N ALA A 123 -3.97 -13.44 22.87
CA ALA A 123 -2.71 -13.79 22.25
C ALA A 123 -1.54 -13.72 23.24
N LYS A 124 -0.56 -14.62 23.10
CA LYS A 124 0.71 -14.53 23.84
C LYS A 124 1.61 -13.42 23.32
N VAL A 125 1.51 -13.10 22.02
CA VAL A 125 2.27 -12.06 21.33
C VAL A 125 1.34 -11.39 20.33
N VAL A 126 1.32 -10.05 20.35
CA VAL A 126 0.64 -9.22 19.36
C VAL A 126 1.68 -8.51 18.51
N ILE A 127 1.57 -8.61 17.20
CA ILE A 127 2.42 -7.91 16.24
C ILE A 127 1.56 -6.82 15.59
N ASP A 128 1.96 -5.56 15.80
CA ASP A 128 1.34 -4.43 15.12
C ASP A 128 1.89 -4.33 13.68
N ALA A 129 1.05 -4.71 12.71
CA ALA A 129 1.33 -4.61 11.29
C ALA A 129 0.36 -3.65 10.59
N THR A 130 -0.26 -2.72 11.31
CA THR A 130 -1.26 -1.78 10.79
C THR A 130 -0.70 -0.77 9.77
N GLY A 131 0.62 -0.65 9.69
CA GLY A 131 1.29 0.32 8.81
C GLY A 131 1.33 1.74 9.39
N ASP A 132 0.51 2.02 10.41
CA ASP A 132 0.41 3.32 11.09
C ASP A 132 0.66 3.25 12.60
N ALA A 133 1.13 2.11 13.11
CA ALA A 133 1.38 1.84 14.53
C ALA A 133 0.15 2.11 15.43
N SER A 134 -1.07 1.92 14.93
CA SER A 134 -2.28 2.29 15.65
C SER A 134 -2.53 1.41 16.88
N VAL A 135 -2.18 0.13 16.83
CA VAL A 135 -2.27 -0.77 17.98
C VAL A 135 -1.24 -0.38 19.05
N CYS A 136 0.01 -0.14 18.66
CA CYS A 136 1.05 0.33 19.57
C CYS A 136 0.70 1.68 20.20
N HIS A 137 0.18 2.62 19.42
CA HIS A 137 -0.25 3.93 19.91
C HIS A 137 -1.35 3.80 20.98
N ARG A 138 -2.37 2.99 20.69
CA ARG A 138 -3.48 2.73 21.63
C ARG A 138 -3.05 1.92 22.88
N ALA A 139 -1.94 1.17 22.77
CA ALA A 139 -1.30 0.50 23.90
C ALA A 139 -0.46 1.45 24.77
N GLY A 140 -0.35 2.73 24.43
CA GLY A 140 0.44 3.73 25.15
C GLY A 140 1.93 3.74 24.79
N VAL A 141 2.33 3.07 23.71
CA VAL A 141 3.71 3.17 23.19
C VAL A 141 3.92 4.55 22.61
N PRO A 142 5.01 5.26 22.96
CA PRO A 142 5.32 6.56 22.38
C PRO A 142 5.43 6.50 20.86
N THR A 143 4.72 7.39 20.17
CA THR A 143 4.72 7.48 18.70
C THR A 143 5.01 8.90 18.22
N VAL A 144 5.52 9.02 17.00
CA VAL A 144 5.67 10.29 16.28
C VAL A 144 4.75 10.26 15.09
N GLU A 145 3.99 11.34 14.90
CA GLU A 145 3.14 11.52 13.72
C GLU A 145 3.98 11.97 12.52
N GLY A 146 3.58 11.52 11.34
CA GLY A 146 4.14 11.92 10.07
C GLY A 146 3.48 13.17 9.50
N GLU A 147 4.04 13.65 8.41
CA GLU A 147 3.45 14.71 7.58
C GLU A 147 3.41 14.23 6.12
N ASN A 148 2.26 14.41 5.48
CA ASN A 148 2.06 14.00 4.09
C ASN A 148 1.65 15.19 3.24
N TYR A 149 2.19 15.25 2.04
CA TYR A 149 1.66 16.11 1.00
C TYR A 149 0.37 15.51 0.43
N MET A 150 -0.52 16.34 -0.09
CA MET A 150 -1.69 15.87 -0.83
C MET A 150 -1.25 15.13 -2.08
N THR A 151 -1.54 13.85 -2.13
CA THR A 151 -1.31 12.98 -3.29
C THR A 151 -2.48 12.01 -3.41
N TYR A 152 -3.12 11.94 -4.57
CA TYR A 152 -4.20 10.99 -4.81
C TYR A 152 -3.99 10.35 -6.17
N MET A 153 -3.85 9.03 -6.19
CA MET A 153 -3.54 8.28 -7.39
C MET A 153 -4.65 7.28 -7.71
N VAL A 154 -4.97 7.19 -8.99
CA VAL A 154 -5.91 6.19 -9.52
C VAL A 154 -5.25 5.40 -10.65
N HIS A 155 -5.81 4.24 -10.97
CA HIS A 155 -5.47 3.56 -12.22
C HIS A 155 -6.43 3.97 -13.32
N TYR A 156 -5.87 4.26 -14.50
CA TYR A 156 -6.64 4.61 -15.69
C TYR A 156 -6.16 3.85 -16.91
N THR A 157 -6.99 3.84 -17.93
CA THR A 157 -6.64 3.42 -19.29
C THR A 157 -7.05 4.48 -20.30
N ASP A 158 -6.44 4.43 -21.48
CA ASP A 158 -6.81 5.27 -22.61
C ASP A 158 -6.83 4.44 -23.92
N ARG A 159 -7.49 4.99 -24.96
CA ARG A 159 -7.61 4.34 -26.27
C ARG A 159 -6.25 3.91 -26.84
N LYS A 160 -5.21 4.75 -26.67
CA LYS A 160 -3.85 4.44 -27.14
C LYS A 160 -3.30 3.19 -26.45
N SER A 161 -3.46 3.09 -25.14
CA SER A 161 -3.00 1.94 -24.35
C SER A 161 -3.75 0.67 -24.72
N CYS A 162 -5.10 0.77 -24.89
CA CYS A 162 -5.93 -0.36 -25.31
C CYS A 162 -5.52 -0.83 -26.72
N SER A 163 -5.28 0.09 -27.65
CA SER A 163 -4.82 -0.24 -29.02
C SER A 163 -3.45 -0.91 -29.01
N GLN A 164 -2.52 -0.43 -28.20
CA GLN A 164 -1.20 -1.04 -28.06
C GLN A 164 -1.29 -2.45 -27.46
N PHE A 165 -2.16 -2.65 -26.48
CA PHE A 165 -2.40 -3.97 -25.89
C PHE A 165 -3.03 -4.93 -26.91
N GLY A 166 -4.06 -4.49 -27.63
CA GLY A 166 -4.71 -5.26 -28.70
C GLY A 166 -3.77 -5.66 -29.84
N ALA A 167 -2.73 -4.86 -30.10
CA ALA A 167 -1.68 -5.15 -31.07
C ALA A 167 -0.55 -6.08 -30.52
N GLY A 168 -0.79 -6.79 -29.41
CA GLY A 168 0.19 -7.70 -28.80
C GLY A 168 1.10 -7.06 -27.76
N GLY A 169 0.75 -5.86 -27.29
CA GLY A 169 1.47 -5.20 -26.19
C GLY A 169 1.30 -5.92 -24.85
N LYS A 170 2.21 -5.64 -23.92
CA LYS A 170 2.16 -6.22 -22.57
C LYS A 170 0.99 -5.64 -21.75
N ALA A 171 0.30 -6.49 -20.98
CA ALA A 171 -0.89 -6.14 -20.20
C ALA A 171 -0.67 -4.96 -19.23
N HIS A 172 0.52 -4.82 -18.62
CA HIS A 172 0.80 -3.71 -17.70
C HIS A 172 0.79 -2.34 -18.40
N LYS A 173 0.99 -2.28 -19.70
CA LYS A 173 0.92 -1.02 -20.48
C LYS A 173 -0.49 -0.48 -20.64
N ASN A 174 -1.50 -1.33 -20.42
CA ASN A 174 -2.91 -0.91 -20.44
C ASN A 174 -3.37 -0.27 -19.12
N ARG A 175 -2.59 -0.37 -18.05
CA ARG A 175 -2.87 0.23 -16.75
C ARG A 175 -1.83 1.31 -16.46
N LYS A 176 -2.28 2.51 -16.27
CA LYS A 176 -1.44 3.68 -16.00
C LYS A 176 -1.85 4.34 -14.68
N TRP A 177 -0.93 5.07 -14.09
CA TRP A 177 -1.20 5.94 -12.95
C TRP A 177 -1.61 7.32 -13.42
N LEU A 178 -2.70 7.83 -12.84
CA LEU A 178 -3.07 9.25 -12.90
C LEU A 178 -2.98 9.79 -11.49
N ASN A 179 -2.10 10.76 -11.29
CA ASN A 179 -1.86 11.38 -10.00
C ASN A 179 -2.44 12.79 -9.99
N TYR A 180 -3.02 13.15 -8.86
CA TYR A 180 -3.33 14.52 -8.47
C TYR A 180 -2.50 14.90 -7.26
N GLY A 181 -2.06 16.18 -7.20
CA GLY A 181 -1.31 16.71 -6.08
C GLY A 181 0.19 16.49 -6.22
N SER A 182 0.83 16.24 -5.11
CA SER A 182 2.28 16.35 -4.98
C SER A 182 3.06 15.12 -5.45
N ASP A 183 4.26 15.37 -5.92
CA ASP A 183 5.34 14.38 -5.97
C ASP A 183 5.96 14.16 -4.57
N MET A 184 7.05 13.39 -4.50
CA MET A 184 7.75 13.08 -3.25
C MET A 184 8.43 14.30 -2.60
N ALA A 185 8.75 15.32 -3.39
CA ALA A 185 9.43 16.54 -2.94
C ALA A 185 8.46 17.64 -2.52
N GLY A 186 7.16 17.43 -2.71
CA GLY A 186 6.13 18.43 -2.38
C GLY A 186 5.69 19.27 -3.59
N ASN A 187 6.26 19.05 -4.77
CA ASN A 187 5.87 19.81 -5.96
C ASN A 187 4.46 19.43 -6.40
N GLY A 188 3.57 20.40 -6.54
CA GLY A 188 2.17 20.19 -6.88
C GLY A 188 1.25 19.98 -5.67
N HIS A 189 1.75 20.14 -4.44
CA HIS A 189 0.88 20.24 -3.27
C HIS A 189 -0.01 21.49 -3.40
N PRO A 190 -1.33 21.39 -3.18
CA PRO A 190 -2.22 22.52 -3.35
C PRO A 190 -1.83 23.71 -2.46
N ASP A 191 -1.81 24.92 -3.04
CA ASP A 191 -1.48 26.16 -2.33
C ASP A 191 -2.42 26.39 -1.15
N GLY A 192 -1.85 26.69 0.01
CA GLY A 192 -2.60 26.95 1.24
C GLY A 192 -3.16 25.71 1.93
N MET A 193 -3.01 24.53 1.37
CA MET A 193 -3.42 23.28 2.05
C MET A 193 -2.36 22.92 3.11
N PRO A 194 -2.75 22.63 4.37
CA PRO A 194 -1.79 22.12 5.34
C PRO A 194 -1.34 20.71 4.97
N LYS A 195 -0.14 20.34 5.41
CA LYS A 195 0.28 18.95 5.35
C LYS A 195 -0.65 18.07 6.21
N LEU A 196 -0.88 16.85 5.75
CA LEU A 196 -1.84 15.91 6.31
C LEU A 196 -1.13 14.92 7.24
N ARG A 197 -1.70 14.67 8.41
CA ARG A 197 -1.12 13.71 9.38
C ARG A 197 -1.68 12.30 9.23
N GLY A 198 -2.93 12.18 8.76
CA GLY A 198 -3.61 10.90 8.58
C GLY A 198 -4.08 10.24 9.88
N VAL A 199 -4.10 10.98 10.98
CA VAL A 199 -4.46 10.48 12.32
C VAL A 199 -5.88 10.85 12.76
N ASP A 200 -6.55 11.66 11.97
CA ASP A 200 -7.87 12.20 12.23
C ASP A 200 -8.86 11.79 11.13
N ALA A 201 -10.06 11.36 11.52
CA ALA A 201 -11.06 10.83 10.59
C ALA A 201 -11.65 11.92 9.68
N ASP A 202 -11.79 13.15 10.17
CA ASP A 202 -12.32 14.26 9.39
C ASP A 202 -11.27 14.72 8.37
N GLU A 203 -9.99 14.80 8.78
CA GLU A 203 -8.85 15.06 7.88
C GLU A 203 -8.79 13.99 6.78
N GLN A 204 -8.91 12.71 7.14
CA GLN A 204 -8.89 11.62 6.16
C GLN A 204 -10.07 11.69 5.21
N THR A 205 -11.26 12.02 5.70
CA THR A 205 -12.46 12.20 4.87
C THR A 205 -12.27 13.36 3.90
N ALA A 206 -11.78 14.50 4.38
CA ALA A 206 -11.50 15.67 3.54
C ALA A 206 -10.47 15.36 2.45
N TYR A 207 -9.39 14.64 2.80
CA TYR A 207 -8.38 14.16 1.85
C TYR A 207 -9.00 13.31 0.73
N LEU A 208 -9.81 12.31 1.10
CA LEU A 208 -10.44 11.41 0.13
C LEU A 208 -11.42 12.14 -0.78
N LEU A 209 -12.23 13.03 -0.23
CA LEU A 209 -13.19 13.83 -1.01
C LEU A 209 -12.48 14.79 -1.96
N HIS A 210 -11.43 15.45 -1.49
CA HIS A 210 -10.63 16.35 -2.33
C HIS A 210 -9.97 15.60 -3.50
N GLY A 211 -9.35 14.46 -3.22
CA GLY A 211 -8.74 13.62 -4.27
C GLY A 211 -9.75 13.12 -5.30
N LYS A 212 -10.92 12.65 -4.86
CA LYS A 212 -12.01 12.20 -5.75
C LYS A 212 -12.58 13.34 -6.60
N ALA A 213 -12.76 14.52 -6.00
CA ALA A 213 -13.24 15.69 -6.73
C ALA A 213 -12.24 16.12 -7.82
N ALA A 214 -10.94 16.13 -7.48
CA ALA A 214 -9.89 16.43 -8.46
C ALA A 214 -9.85 15.40 -9.62
N MET A 215 -10.03 14.11 -9.33
CA MET A 215 -10.11 13.08 -10.38
C MET A 215 -11.32 13.29 -11.28
N LEU A 216 -12.46 13.65 -10.71
CA LEU A 216 -13.67 13.93 -11.49
C LEU A 216 -13.49 15.16 -12.39
N GLU A 217 -12.84 16.20 -11.89
CA GLU A 217 -12.51 17.39 -12.69
C GLU A 217 -11.55 17.04 -13.84
N MET A 218 -10.48 16.29 -13.55
CA MET A 218 -9.56 15.82 -14.59
C MET A 218 -10.26 14.94 -15.64
N LEU A 219 -11.18 14.09 -15.21
CA LEU A 219 -11.98 13.24 -16.11
C LEU A 219 -12.92 14.07 -17.00
N SER A 220 -13.52 15.13 -16.47
CA SER A 220 -14.43 16.02 -17.22
C SER A 220 -13.77 16.69 -18.41
N GLN A 221 -12.44 16.85 -18.37
CA GLN A 221 -11.61 17.45 -19.42
C GLN A 221 -11.12 16.43 -20.46
N LYS A 222 -11.46 15.15 -20.30
CA LYS A 222 -11.07 14.08 -21.23
C LYS A 222 -12.19 13.73 -22.21
N ASP A 223 -11.79 13.24 -23.37
CA ASP A 223 -12.73 12.63 -24.32
C ASP A 223 -13.31 11.34 -23.71
N ARG A 224 -14.62 11.30 -23.51
CA ARG A 224 -15.36 10.21 -22.87
C ARG A 224 -15.16 8.86 -23.54
N ASP A 225 -14.92 8.86 -24.87
CA ASP A 225 -14.73 7.62 -25.62
C ASP A 225 -13.28 7.13 -25.64
N SER A 226 -12.35 7.90 -25.08
CA SER A 226 -10.93 7.60 -25.17
C SER A 226 -10.20 7.46 -23.85
N PHE A 227 -10.88 7.69 -22.73
CA PHE A 227 -10.27 7.69 -21.40
C PHE A 227 -11.24 7.17 -20.34
N ASP A 228 -10.75 6.29 -19.44
CA ASP A 228 -11.53 5.78 -18.32
C ASP A 228 -10.68 5.54 -17.08
N ILE A 229 -11.24 5.82 -15.89
CA ILE A 229 -10.64 5.46 -14.60
C ILE A 229 -11.03 4.02 -14.28
N MET A 230 -10.03 3.15 -14.25
CA MET A 230 -10.22 1.71 -14.03
C MET A 230 -10.41 1.32 -12.56
N ALA A 231 -9.75 2.03 -11.66
CA ALA A 231 -9.83 1.74 -10.23
C ALA A 231 -9.52 2.97 -9.39
N LEU A 232 -10.30 3.13 -8.32
CA LEU A 232 -10.04 4.07 -7.24
C LEU A 232 -9.36 3.34 -6.07
N PRO A 233 -8.49 4.02 -5.30
CA PRO A 233 -7.96 3.43 -4.07
C PRO A 233 -9.08 3.21 -3.06
N THR A 234 -9.01 2.10 -2.34
CA THR A 234 -9.95 1.72 -1.27
C THR A 234 -9.46 2.12 0.11
N MET A 235 -8.37 2.85 0.18
CA MET A 235 -7.77 3.41 1.39
C MET A 235 -7.08 4.74 1.09
N ALA A 236 -6.81 5.53 2.12
CA ALA A 236 -5.99 6.73 2.00
C ALA A 236 -4.53 6.35 1.67
N GLN A 237 -3.92 7.10 0.77
CA GLN A 237 -2.58 6.82 0.24
C GLN A 237 -1.49 7.61 0.99
N TYR A 238 -1.58 7.66 2.32
CA TYR A 238 -0.56 8.32 3.13
C TYR A 238 0.75 7.54 3.14
N ARG A 239 1.88 8.25 3.09
CA ARG A 239 3.22 7.66 3.19
C ARG A 239 3.59 7.33 4.62
N THR A 240 3.34 8.28 5.52
CA THR A 240 3.69 8.18 6.93
C THR A 240 2.52 8.70 7.75
N ILE A 241 1.98 7.87 8.64
CA ILE A 241 0.93 8.28 9.58
C ILE A 241 1.56 8.37 10.96
N ARG A 242 1.97 7.24 11.53
CA ARG A 242 2.72 7.17 12.79
C ARG A 242 3.86 6.18 12.68
N ARG A 243 4.89 6.40 13.47
CA ARG A 243 5.91 5.41 13.78
C ARG A 243 6.16 5.37 15.29
N ILE A 244 6.57 4.23 15.81
CA ILE A 244 6.98 4.13 17.20
C ILE A 244 8.28 4.90 17.42
N VAL A 245 8.46 5.42 18.66
CA VAL A 245 9.75 5.94 19.11
C VAL A 245 10.62 4.76 19.49
N GLY A 246 11.58 4.40 18.63
CA GLY A 246 12.50 3.29 18.86
C GLY A 246 13.67 3.68 19.75
N ALA A 247 14.40 2.68 20.28
CA ALA A 247 15.66 2.89 20.99
C ALA A 247 16.77 3.43 20.05
N ALA A 248 16.63 3.17 18.75
CA ALA A 248 17.45 3.74 17.69
C ALA A 248 16.57 4.10 16.50
N ASP A 249 16.84 5.23 15.90
CA ASP A 249 16.20 5.69 14.68
C ASP A 249 17.20 5.66 13.52
N PHE A 250 16.75 5.22 12.34
CA PHE A 250 17.47 5.49 11.11
C PHE A 250 17.41 6.99 10.84
N LYS A 251 18.55 7.65 10.97
CA LYS A 251 18.71 9.04 10.50
C LYS A 251 19.29 8.97 9.10
N ALA A 252 18.71 9.74 8.17
CA ALA A 252 19.37 9.98 6.91
C ALA A 252 20.74 10.62 7.19
N ILE A 253 21.80 10.03 6.64
CA ILE A 253 23.15 10.55 6.69
C ILE A 253 23.24 11.70 5.69
#